data_2cb781b3b4b8c6d1eb6d409958a4b23b
#
_entry.id   2cb781b3b4b8c6d1eb6d409958a4b23b
#
_cell.length_a   1.000
_cell.length_b   1.000
_cell.length_c   1.000
_cell.angle_alpha   90.00
_cell.angle_beta   90.00
_cell.angle_gamma   90.00
#
_symmetry.space_group_name_H-M   'P 1'
#
loop_
_entity.id
_entity.type
_entity.pdbx_description
1 polymer ?
#
loop_
_entity_poly.entity_id
_entity_poly.type
_entity_poly.pdbx_seq_one_letter_code
_entity_poly.pdbx_strand_id
1 'polypeptide(L)'
;MIQPSAFRSVWQHKLVLRGAMFTGACLATLLPISSSSAIAAFKDSPKAIVDEAWQIVNREYVDGTFNRLDWQRTRMELLKRNYTSRQEAYVAIRSTLRKLGDPYTRFMDPMQFQSLNNQTSGEMSGVGIRLEAHPRTKQLVVAEAIENSPASKAGIKSGDAIVAIDGKSTKNMTLESAITLIRGEIGKSITLKIARGGASPFDIPLTRAQIEVSSVFSAVKQEGALKVGYIRLSEFSSHSSEQMQKAIKDLNRQQVSAYVLDMRGNPGGLLQSSVEIARMWLDNGTIVKTVDRKGGNEDFRAVQGALTQLPMAVLVDGNSASASEILAGALKDNRRAQIVGAQTFGKALVQSVHSLSDGSGMAVTVAHYYTPNGTDIGHKGVTPDVKVDLNFMEQRNLADSPALMGSAQDPQYLRAVGVLQNRANSGKPSAVSSNR
;
A
#
# COMPACT_ATOMS: atom_id res chain seq x y z
N MET A 1 -23.41 -0.17 17.41
CA MET A 1 -23.54 1.28 17.61
C MET A 1 -22.40 1.73 18.52
N ILE A 2 -21.24 2.09 18.01
CA ILE A 2 -20.19 2.88 18.71
C ILE A 2 -19.49 3.69 17.60
N GLN A 3 -19.59 5.01 17.71
CA GLN A 3 -19.00 5.99 16.78
C GLN A 3 -17.49 6.09 16.98
N PRO A 4 -16.71 6.42 15.95
CA PRO A 4 -15.29 6.75 16.12
C PRO A 4 -15.17 8.19 16.64
N SER A 5 -14.46 8.35 17.77
CA SER A 5 -14.12 9.63 18.38
C SER A 5 -13.04 10.34 17.60
N ALA A 6 -13.36 11.55 17.16
CA ALA A 6 -12.44 12.48 16.53
C ALA A 6 -11.38 12.98 17.53
N PHE A 7 -10.11 12.93 17.13
CA PHE A 7 -9.03 13.65 17.81
C PHE A 7 -9.18 15.16 17.53
N ARG A 8 -9.63 15.91 18.54
CA ARG A 8 -9.53 17.37 18.57
C ARG A 8 -8.30 17.77 19.37
N SER A 9 -7.41 18.49 18.73
CA SER A 9 -6.29 19.16 19.37
C SER A 9 -6.79 20.30 20.27
N VAL A 10 -6.33 20.29 21.53
CA VAL A 10 -6.59 21.32 22.53
C VAL A 10 -5.47 22.35 22.44
N TRP A 11 -5.76 23.56 21.94
CA TRP A 11 -5.07 24.80 22.27
C TRP A 11 -6.05 25.95 22.06
N GLN A 12 -6.78 26.33 23.12
CA GLN A 12 -7.46 27.61 23.22
C GLN A 12 -6.83 28.41 24.36
N HIS A 13 -6.05 29.43 24.03
CA HIS A 13 -5.72 30.48 24.98
C HIS A 13 -6.83 31.53 24.96
N LYS A 14 -7.50 31.68 26.10
CA LYS A 14 -8.42 32.77 26.39
C LYS A 14 -7.63 34.07 26.58
N LEU A 15 -7.80 35.04 25.72
CA LEU A 15 -7.46 36.42 25.98
C LEU A 15 -8.69 37.17 26.50
N VAL A 16 -8.60 37.65 27.75
CA VAL A 16 -9.56 38.56 28.36
C VAL A 16 -9.14 39.98 27.99
N LEU A 17 -9.93 40.68 27.18
CA LEU A 17 -9.78 42.13 26.97
C LEU A 17 -10.80 42.85 27.84
N ARG A 18 -10.30 43.64 28.80
CA ARG A 18 -11.04 44.69 29.51
C ARG A 18 -11.14 45.92 28.62
N GLY A 19 -12.36 46.46 28.52
CA GLY A 19 -12.66 47.63 27.74
C GLY A 19 -12.14 48.92 28.34
N ALA A 20 -11.86 49.89 27.48
CA ALA A 20 -11.90 51.32 27.76
C ALA A 20 -12.54 52.04 26.56
N MET A 21 -13.66 52.69 26.80
CA MET A 21 -14.30 53.58 25.83
C MET A 21 -13.46 54.88 25.67
N PHE A 22 -13.16 55.21 24.43
CA PHE A 22 -12.87 56.57 24.05
C PHE A 22 -13.64 56.93 22.78
N THR A 23 -14.55 57.91 22.91
CA THR A 23 -15.28 58.56 21.83
C THR A 23 -14.37 59.53 21.10
N GLY A 24 -14.12 59.29 19.83
CA GLY A 24 -13.46 60.23 18.94
C GLY A 24 -13.96 59.99 17.51
N ALA A 25 -14.85 60.88 17.04
CA ALA A 25 -15.34 60.87 15.67
C ALA A 25 -14.25 61.33 14.70
N CYS A 26 -13.66 60.42 13.90
CA CYS A 26 -12.92 60.76 12.69
C CYS A 26 -13.62 60.09 11.50
N LEU A 27 -14.15 60.94 10.60
CA LEU A 27 -14.61 60.51 9.28
C LEU A 27 -13.38 60.02 8.48
N ALA A 28 -13.16 58.69 8.43
CA ALA A 28 -12.22 58.08 7.50
C ALA A 28 -13.01 57.47 6.35
N THR A 29 -12.81 57.98 5.16
CA THR A 29 -13.30 57.43 3.89
C THR A 29 -12.73 56.02 3.73
N LEU A 30 -13.54 54.98 3.94
CA LEU A 30 -13.22 53.58 3.69
C LEU A 30 -13.19 53.35 2.17
N LEU A 31 -11.98 53.33 1.59
CA LEU A 31 -11.75 52.68 0.32
C LEU A 31 -11.84 51.16 0.59
N PRO A 32 -12.62 50.38 -0.17
CA PRO A 32 -12.63 48.93 -0.01
C PRO A 32 -11.29 48.36 -0.51
N ILE A 33 -10.42 48.01 0.42
CA ILE A 33 -9.21 47.28 0.07
C ILE A 33 -9.65 45.86 -0.36
N SER A 34 -9.57 45.59 -1.66
CA SER A 34 -9.82 44.31 -2.31
C SER A 34 -8.71 43.29 -1.95
N SER A 35 -8.50 42.99 -0.66
CA SER A 35 -7.48 42.09 -0.20
C SER A 35 -7.84 40.57 -0.41
N SER A 36 -9.14 40.28 -0.61
CA SER A 36 -9.61 38.91 -0.81
C SER A 36 -9.16 38.31 -2.15
N SER A 37 -9.13 39.11 -3.23
CA SER A 37 -8.75 38.63 -4.56
C SER A 37 -7.25 38.31 -4.69
N ALA A 38 -6.39 39.07 -4.00
CA ALA A 38 -4.95 38.84 -4.03
C ALA A 38 -4.52 37.57 -3.27
N ILE A 39 -5.19 37.27 -2.17
CA ILE A 39 -4.95 36.06 -1.37
C ILE A 39 -5.46 34.82 -2.12
N ALA A 40 -6.61 34.89 -2.78
CA ALA A 40 -7.12 33.81 -3.61
C ALA A 40 -6.22 33.54 -4.83
N ALA A 41 -5.81 34.60 -5.53
CA ALA A 41 -4.90 34.49 -6.68
C ALA A 41 -3.51 33.95 -6.30
N PHE A 42 -3.04 34.15 -5.07
CA PHE A 42 -1.79 33.59 -4.60
C PHE A 42 -1.93 32.08 -4.31
N LYS A 43 -3.04 31.64 -3.72
CA LYS A 43 -3.29 30.21 -3.43
C LYS A 43 -3.30 29.33 -4.68
N ASP A 44 -3.76 29.88 -5.82
CA ASP A 44 -3.81 29.16 -7.10
C ASP A 44 -2.55 29.34 -7.96
N SER A 45 -1.57 30.09 -7.48
CA SER A 45 -0.36 30.37 -8.25
C SER A 45 0.61 29.17 -8.21
N PRO A 46 1.34 28.90 -9.30
CA PRO A 46 2.39 27.87 -9.28
C PRO A 46 3.45 28.06 -8.19
N LYS A 47 3.68 29.33 -7.76
CA LYS A 47 4.59 29.65 -6.65
C LYS A 47 4.07 29.17 -5.30
N ALA A 48 2.76 29.18 -5.08
CA ALA A 48 2.17 28.69 -3.84
C ALA A 48 2.44 27.17 -3.66
N ILE A 49 2.28 26.41 -4.73
CA ILE A 49 2.56 24.96 -4.72
C ILE A 49 4.04 24.69 -4.40
N VAL A 50 4.95 25.47 -4.98
CA VAL A 50 6.39 25.35 -4.72
C VAL A 50 6.71 25.66 -3.26
N ASP A 51 6.10 26.68 -2.70
CA ASP A 51 6.29 27.07 -1.29
C ASP A 51 5.69 26.03 -0.33
N GLU A 52 4.50 25.53 -0.63
CA GLU A 52 3.83 24.49 0.14
C GLU A 52 4.68 23.21 0.19
N ALA A 53 5.17 22.76 -0.97
CA ALA A 53 6.06 21.62 -1.07
C ALA A 53 7.35 21.81 -0.27
N TRP A 54 7.97 23.00 -0.36
CA TRP A 54 9.16 23.34 0.42
C TRP A 54 8.90 23.32 1.93
N GLN A 55 7.76 23.88 2.38
CA GLN A 55 7.39 23.94 3.80
C GLN A 55 7.19 22.55 4.40
N ILE A 56 6.55 21.62 3.67
CA ILE A 56 6.36 20.23 4.13
C ILE A 56 7.72 19.57 4.37
N VAL A 57 8.64 19.65 3.41
CA VAL A 57 9.99 19.08 3.57
C VAL A 57 10.74 19.75 4.71
N ASN A 58 10.68 21.09 4.82
CA ASN A 58 11.33 21.83 5.90
C ASN A 58 10.87 21.36 7.29
N ARG A 59 9.60 21.07 7.43
CA ARG A 59 8.99 20.65 8.70
C ARG A 59 9.29 19.20 9.05
N GLU A 60 9.28 18.30 8.07
CA GLU A 60 9.15 16.86 8.32
C GLU A 60 10.31 15.99 7.83
N TYR A 61 11.13 16.47 6.90
CA TYR A 61 12.18 15.64 6.32
C TYR A 61 13.13 15.11 7.40
N VAL A 62 13.45 13.82 7.35
CA VAL A 62 14.17 13.08 8.39
C VAL A 62 15.59 13.60 8.62
N ASP A 63 16.31 14.04 7.56
CA ASP A 63 17.63 14.63 7.69
C ASP A 63 17.53 16.16 7.87
N GLY A 64 17.75 16.63 9.11
CA GLY A 64 17.74 18.05 9.46
C GLY A 64 18.82 18.89 8.78
N THR A 65 19.82 18.24 8.15
CA THR A 65 20.86 18.92 7.36
C THR A 65 20.47 19.08 5.89
N PHE A 66 19.37 18.46 5.45
CA PHE A 66 18.90 18.45 4.06
C PHE A 66 20.02 18.06 3.07
N ASN A 67 20.78 17.02 3.39
CA ASN A 67 21.96 16.62 2.64
C ASN A 67 23.00 17.76 2.51
N ARG A 68 23.20 18.53 3.58
CA ARG A 68 24.08 19.71 3.66
C ARG A 68 23.71 20.87 2.72
N LEU A 69 22.44 20.92 2.31
CA LEU A 69 21.93 22.04 1.51
C LEU A 69 21.50 23.20 2.43
N ASP A 70 21.77 24.44 1.98
CA ASP A 70 21.10 25.61 2.53
C ASP A 70 19.65 25.61 2.05
N TRP A 71 18.78 24.99 2.86
CA TRP A 71 17.38 24.79 2.53
C TRP A 71 16.61 26.11 2.47
N GLN A 72 17.00 27.11 3.29
CA GLN A 72 16.40 28.45 3.27
C GLN A 72 16.78 29.21 1.99
N ARG A 73 18.04 29.18 1.61
CA ARG A 73 18.48 29.74 0.33
C ARG A 73 17.78 29.08 -0.85
N THR A 74 17.58 27.80 -0.81
CA THR A 74 16.84 27.04 -1.83
C THR A 74 15.41 27.56 -1.99
N ARG A 75 14.72 27.89 -0.89
CA ARG A 75 13.40 28.54 -0.94
C ARG A 75 13.44 29.88 -1.66
N MET A 76 14.38 30.74 -1.27
CA MET A 76 14.51 32.06 -1.89
C MET A 76 14.75 31.96 -3.40
N GLU A 77 15.60 31.02 -3.84
CA GLU A 77 15.87 30.78 -5.26
C GLU A 77 14.61 30.27 -6.00
N LEU A 78 13.85 29.37 -5.41
CA LEU A 78 12.60 28.87 -5.98
C LEU A 78 11.55 29.99 -6.12
N LEU A 79 11.37 30.82 -5.10
CA LEU A 79 10.37 31.88 -5.10
C LEU A 79 10.75 33.08 -5.97
N LYS A 80 12.03 33.28 -6.30
CA LYS A 80 12.49 34.27 -7.27
C LYS A 80 12.12 33.93 -8.71
N ARG A 81 11.93 32.65 -9.03
CA ARG A 81 11.61 32.20 -10.39
C ARG A 81 10.20 32.64 -10.78
N ASN A 82 10.03 32.96 -12.06
CA ASN A 82 8.72 33.09 -12.67
C ASN A 82 8.31 31.74 -13.24
N TYR A 83 7.11 31.28 -12.87
CA TYR A 83 6.53 30.06 -13.39
C TYR A 83 5.34 30.42 -14.27
N THR A 84 5.37 30.05 -15.54
CA THR A 84 4.31 30.34 -16.50
C THR A 84 3.23 29.26 -16.48
N SER A 85 3.54 28.08 -15.88
CA SER A 85 2.63 26.96 -15.75
C SER A 85 2.88 26.13 -14.48
N ARG A 86 1.87 25.36 -14.06
CA ARG A 86 2.03 24.35 -12.98
C ARG A 86 3.12 23.33 -13.34
N GLN A 87 3.25 22.96 -14.61
CA GLN A 87 4.26 22.00 -15.05
C GLN A 87 5.70 22.50 -14.79
N GLU A 88 5.99 23.76 -15.01
CA GLU A 88 7.29 24.35 -14.65
C GLU A 88 7.55 24.32 -13.14
N ALA A 89 6.53 24.58 -12.32
CA ALA A 89 6.62 24.43 -10.86
C ALA A 89 6.92 22.97 -10.46
N TYR A 90 6.24 22.00 -11.06
CA TYR A 90 6.45 20.58 -10.81
C TYR A 90 7.88 20.14 -11.14
N VAL A 91 8.41 20.60 -12.28
CA VAL A 91 9.81 20.34 -12.68
C VAL A 91 10.78 20.94 -11.65
N ALA A 92 10.53 22.18 -11.21
CA ALA A 92 11.37 22.84 -10.21
C ALA A 92 11.34 22.11 -8.84
N ILE A 93 10.16 21.69 -8.38
CA ILE A 93 10.02 20.88 -7.14
C ILE A 93 10.80 19.56 -7.29
N ARG A 94 10.54 18.79 -8.34
CA ARG A 94 11.23 17.50 -8.57
C ARG A 94 12.76 17.65 -8.65
N SER A 95 13.22 18.72 -9.32
CA SER A 95 14.66 19.01 -9.41
C SER A 95 15.28 19.36 -8.06
N THR A 96 14.53 20.05 -7.22
CA THR A 96 14.97 20.44 -5.87
C THR A 96 15.02 19.24 -4.94
N LEU A 97 13.99 18.40 -4.95
CA LEU A 97 13.94 17.19 -4.11
C LEU A 97 15.06 16.21 -4.43
N ARG A 98 15.46 16.08 -5.71
CA ARG A 98 16.60 15.23 -6.09
C ARG A 98 17.91 15.63 -5.41
N LYS A 99 18.09 16.89 -5.04
CA LYS A 99 19.30 17.35 -4.34
C LYS A 99 19.39 16.80 -2.91
N LEU A 100 18.26 16.37 -2.32
CA LEU A 100 18.25 15.71 -1.02
C LEU A 100 18.96 14.34 -1.03
N GLY A 101 19.16 13.73 -2.21
CA GLY A 101 19.77 12.40 -2.34
C GLY A 101 18.86 11.25 -1.87
N ASP A 102 17.62 11.54 -1.55
CA ASP A 102 16.61 10.58 -1.11
C ASP A 102 15.59 10.31 -2.22
N PRO A 103 15.60 9.11 -2.83
CA PRO A 103 14.67 8.77 -3.92
C PRO A 103 13.22 8.59 -3.44
N TYR A 104 12.98 8.50 -2.14
CA TYR A 104 11.66 8.27 -1.56
C TYR A 104 10.94 9.58 -1.22
N THR A 105 11.67 10.68 -0.99
CA THR A 105 11.10 12.02 -0.92
C THR A 105 10.85 12.53 -2.33
N ARG A 106 9.56 12.54 -2.74
CA ARG A 106 9.16 12.80 -4.11
C ARG A 106 7.87 13.61 -4.22
N PHE A 107 7.79 14.40 -5.28
CA PHE A 107 6.58 15.08 -5.72
C PHE A 107 5.83 14.21 -6.72
N MET A 108 4.52 14.19 -6.61
CA MET A 108 3.57 13.47 -7.48
C MET A 108 2.60 14.48 -8.07
N ASP A 109 2.43 14.47 -9.40
CA ASP A 109 1.33 15.20 -10.03
C ASP A 109 -0.03 14.61 -9.62
N PRO A 110 -1.17 15.27 -9.92
CA PRO A 110 -2.48 14.82 -9.47
C PRO A 110 -2.82 13.37 -9.87
N MET A 111 -2.41 12.93 -11.07
CA MET A 111 -2.65 11.55 -11.51
C MET A 111 -1.83 10.54 -10.72
N GLN A 112 -0.55 10.84 -10.49
CA GLN A 112 0.34 9.98 -9.71
C GLN A 112 -0.11 9.91 -8.25
N PHE A 113 -0.55 11.05 -7.68
CA PHE A 113 -1.04 11.12 -6.32
C PHE A 113 -2.36 10.33 -6.15
N GLN A 114 -3.28 10.46 -7.09
CA GLN A 114 -4.51 9.67 -7.09
C GLN A 114 -4.21 8.16 -7.21
N SER A 115 -3.23 7.77 -8.05
CA SER A 115 -2.82 6.37 -8.15
C SER A 115 -2.28 5.81 -6.84
N LEU A 116 -1.46 6.59 -6.12
CA LEU A 116 -0.97 6.21 -4.79
C LEU A 116 -2.12 6.09 -3.78
N ASN A 117 -3.06 7.03 -3.79
CA ASN A 117 -4.22 6.99 -2.89
C ASN A 117 -5.08 5.74 -3.15
N ASN A 118 -5.34 5.40 -4.42
CA ASN A 118 -6.08 4.21 -4.78
C ASN A 118 -5.35 2.92 -4.33
N GLN A 119 -4.03 2.89 -4.47
CA GLN A 119 -3.23 1.76 -4.01
C GLN A 119 -3.26 1.64 -2.49
N THR A 120 -3.07 2.74 -1.76
CA THR A 120 -3.05 2.71 -0.29
C THR A 120 -4.43 2.50 0.32
N SER A 121 -5.50 3.00 -0.31
CA SER A 121 -6.85 2.66 0.12
C SER A 121 -7.20 1.20 -0.15
N GLY A 122 -6.60 0.57 -1.17
CA GLY A 122 -7.02 -0.74 -1.66
C GLY A 122 -8.33 -0.69 -2.42
N GLU A 123 -8.63 0.47 -3.01
CA GLU A 123 -9.86 0.72 -3.74
C GLU A 123 -9.57 1.32 -5.10
N MET A 124 -10.42 1.02 -6.05
CA MET A 124 -10.35 1.61 -7.39
C MET A 124 -11.71 2.04 -7.88
N SER A 125 -11.76 3.15 -8.62
CA SER A 125 -12.95 3.53 -9.35
C SER A 125 -13.08 2.71 -10.63
N GLY A 126 -14.25 2.12 -10.87
CA GLY A 126 -14.51 1.34 -12.06
C GLY A 126 -15.76 0.49 -11.94
N VAL A 127 -15.81 -0.59 -12.72
CA VAL A 127 -16.92 -1.53 -12.70
C VAL A 127 -16.57 -2.87 -12.06
N GLY A 128 -15.33 -3.08 -11.65
CA GLY A 128 -14.89 -4.30 -10.96
C GLY A 128 -14.59 -5.46 -11.91
N ILE A 129 -13.83 -5.20 -12.97
CA ILE A 129 -13.37 -6.21 -13.91
C ILE A 129 -11.85 -6.22 -13.94
N ARG A 130 -11.25 -7.41 -13.84
CA ARG A 130 -9.86 -7.64 -14.22
C ARG A 130 -9.82 -8.09 -15.68
N LEU A 131 -9.10 -7.32 -16.50
CA LEU A 131 -8.98 -7.58 -17.93
C LEU A 131 -7.63 -8.19 -18.26
N GLU A 132 -7.61 -8.99 -19.31
CA GLU A 132 -6.40 -9.49 -19.96
C GLU A 132 -6.57 -9.50 -21.48
N ALA A 133 -5.44 -9.49 -22.20
CA ALA A 133 -5.46 -9.71 -23.63
C ALA A 133 -5.28 -11.20 -23.93
N HIS A 134 -6.25 -11.80 -24.63
CA HIS A 134 -6.16 -13.21 -24.99
C HIS A 134 -4.86 -13.50 -25.78
N PRO A 135 -4.03 -14.48 -25.40
CA PRO A 135 -2.68 -14.65 -25.93
C PRO A 135 -2.61 -14.75 -27.46
N ARG A 136 -3.57 -15.47 -28.06
CA ARG A 136 -3.59 -15.72 -29.50
C ARG A 136 -4.39 -14.68 -30.29
N THR A 137 -5.59 -14.33 -29.83
CA THR A 137 -6.52 -13.45 -30.60
C THR A 137 -6.32 -11.98 -30.30
N LYS A 138 -5.59 -11.64 -29.23
CA LYS A 138 -5.41 -10.28 -28.70
C LYS A 138 -6.72 -9.57 -28.30
N GLN A 139 -7.83 -10.30 -28.26
CA GLN A 139 -9.10 -9.78 -27.77
C GLN A 139 -8.99 -9.48 -26.28
N LEU A 140 -9.66 -8.42 -25.85
CA LEU A 140 -9.80 -8.09 -24.44
C LEU A 140 -10.84 -9.03 -23.82
N VAL A 141 -10.41 -9.81 -22.84
CA VAL A 141 -11.26 -10.76 -22.12
C VAL A 141 -11.30 -10.46 -20.64
N VAL A 142 -12.40 -10.75 -20.01
CA VAL A 142 -12.59 -10.68 -18.57
C VAL A 142 -11.85 -11.87 -17.95
N ALA A 143 -10.74 -11.63 -17.27
CA ALA A 143 -10.08 -12.63 -16.46
C ALA A 143 -10.90 -12.95 -15.21
N GLU A 144 -11.49 -11.89 -14.60
CA GLU A 144 -12.29 -12.01 -13.38
C GLU A 144 -13.26 -10.84 -13.26
N ALA A 145 -14.48 -11.09 -12.78
CA ALA A 145 -15.36 -10.07 -12.23
C ALA A 145 -15.24 -10.10 -10.70
N ILE A 146 -14.81 -8.96 -10.13
CA ILE A 146 -14.59 -8.82 -8.68
C ILE A 146 -15.92 -9.00 -7.95
N GLU A 147 -15.92 -9.80 -6.91
CA GLU A 147 -17.09 -10.09 -6.10
C GLU A 147 -17.73 -8.79 -5.55
N ASN A 148 -19.05 -8.75 -5.48
CA ASN A 148 -19.84 -7.59 -5.04
C ASN A 148 -19.73 -6.32 -5.90
N SER A 149 -18.96 -6.35 -7.01
CA SER A 149 -18.82 -5.23 -7.94
C SER A 149 -20.05 -5.04 -8.84
N PRO A 150 -20.20 -3.88 -9.51
CA PRO A 150 -21.22 -3.67 -10.54
C PRO A 150 -21.18 -4.73 -11.65
N ALA A 151 -19.99 -5.13 -12.09
CA ALA A 151 -19.82 -6.14 -13.14
C ALA A 151 -20.30 -7.53 -12.68
N SER A 152 -19.93 -7.95 -11.47
CA SER A 152 -20.39 -9.22 -10.90
C SER A 152 -21.91 -9.25 -10.72
N LYS A 153 -22.51 -8.16 -10.19
CA LYS A 153 -23.97 -8.02 -10.03
C LYS A 153 -24.72 -8.01 -11.35
N ALA A 154 -24.12 -7.49 -12.42
CA ALA A 154 -24.66 -7.49 -13.76
C ALA A 154 -24.45 -8.82 -14.53
N GLY A 155 -23.81 -9.82 -13.89
CA GLY A 155 -23.62 -11.15 -14.46
C GLY A 155 -22.49 -11.25 -15.48
N ILE A 156 -21.52 -10.35 -15.45
CA ILE A 156 -20.25 -10.50 -16.21
C ILE A 156 -19.46 -11.66 -15.61
N LYS A 157 -18.88 -12.49 -16.49
CA LYS A 157 -18.18 -13.72 -16.11
C LYS A 157 -16.77 -13.75 -16.67
N SER A 158 -15.90 -14.52 -16.02
CA SER A 158 -14.59 -14.87 -16.60
C SER A 158 -14.77 -15.53 -17.96
N GLY A 159 -13.92 -15.17 -18.93
CA GLY A 159 -13.97 -15.59 -20.30
C GLY A 159 -14.87 -14.75 -21.22
N ASP A 160 -15.63 -13.79 -20.70
CA ASP A 160 -16.38 -12.84 -21.53
C ASP A 160 -15.42 -11.97 -22.35
N ALA A 161 -15.65 -11.85 -23.65
CA ALA A 161 -14.88 -10.91 -24.48
C ALA A 161 -15.58 -9.56 -24.53
N ILE A 162 -14.84 -8.48 -24.26
CA ILE A 162 -15.35 -7.12 -24.38
C ILE A 162 -15.10 -6.66 -25.82
N VAL A 163 -16.15 -6.48 -26.59
CA VAL A 163 -16.08 -6.12 -28.02
C VAL A 163 -16.29 -4.63 -28.28
N ALA A 164 -16.94 -3.91 -27.35
CA ALA A 164 -17.02 -2.45 -27.37
C ALA A 164 -17.18 -1.86 -25.97
N ILE A 165 -16.76 -0.61 -25.80
CA ILE A 165 -16.88 0.22 -24.59
C ILE A 165 -17.53 1.54 -25.02
N ASP A 166 -18.71 1.88 -24.49
CA ASP A 166 -19.51 3.05 -24.89
C ASP A 166 -19.60 3.20 -26.41
N GLY A 167 -19.89 2.10 -27.09
CA GLY A 167 -20.00 2.04 -28.55
C GLY A 167 -18.67 2.03 -29.32
N LYS A 168 -17.54 2.28 -28.67
CA LYS A 168 -16.19 2.23 -29.28
C LYS A 168 -15.71 0.78 -29.35
N SER A 169 -15.41 0.28 -30.56
CA SER A 169 -14.89 -1.08 -30.75
C SER A 169 -13.54 -1.25 -30.04
N THR A 170 -13.38 -2.38 -29.34
CA THR A 170 -12.13 -2.77 -28.69
C THR A 170 -11.14 -3.47 -29.64
N LYS A 171 -11.52 -3.69 -30.90
CA LYS A 171 -10.63 -4.28 -31.92
C LYS A 171 -9.40 -3.37 -32.08
N ASN A 172 -8.21 -3.93 -31.87
CA ASN A 172 -6.93 -3.23 -31.87
C ASN A 172 -6.73 -2.22 -30.72
N MET A 173 -7.58 -2.22 -29.69
CA MET A 173 -7.40 -1.41 -28.50
C MET A 173 -6.38 -2.08 -27.56
N THR A 174 -5.44 -1.30 -27.02
CA THR A 174 -4.53 -1.83 -25.99
C THR A 174 -5.27 -2.06 -24.68
N LEU A 175 -4.75 -2.97 -23.85
CA LEU A 175 -5.30 -3.23 -22.52
C LEU A 175 -5.36 -1.95 -21.67
N GLU A 176 -4.31 -1.13 -21.70
CA GLU A 176 -4.22 0.14 -20.97
C GLU A 176 -5.29 1.14 -21.41
N SER A 177 -5.51 1.26 -22.74
CA SER A 177 -6.54 2.14 -23.29
C SER A 177 -7.93 1.70 -22.85
N ALA A 178 -8.20 0.40 -22.84
CA ALA A 178 -9.48 -0.14 -22.38
C ALA A 178 -9.69 0.11 -20.87
N ILE A 179 -8.67 -0.13 -20.06
CA ILE A 179 -8.70 0.14 -18.61
C ILE A 179 -8.98 1.63 -18.37
N THR A 180 -8.35 2.53 -19.11
CA THR A 180 -8.55 3.98 -19.00
C THR A 180 -10.00 4.38 -19.30
N LEU A 181 -10.61 3.77 -20.32
CA LEU A 181 -12.02 4.02 -20.67
C LEU A 181 -13.01 3.45 -19.64
N ILE A 182 -12.68 2.29 -19.06
CA ILE A 182 -13.54 1.64 -18.07
C ILE A 182 -13.47 2.37 -16.71
N ARG A 183 -12.32 2.88 -16.34
CA ARG A 183 -12.17 3.78 -15.19
C ARG A 183 -12.90 5.10 -15.45
N GLY A 184 -13.13 5.85 -14.39
CA GLY A 184 -13.74 7.18 -14.48
C GLY A 184 -14.43 7.55 -13.17
N GLU A 185 -15.19 8.63 -13.18
CA GLU A 185 -15.89 9.14 -12.02
C GLU A 185 -16.92 8.15 -11.48
N ILE A 186 -16.95 7.98 -10.16
CA ILE A 186 -17.97 7.17 -9.47
C ILE A 186 -19.35 7.75 -9.75
N GLY A 187 -20.33 6.86 -9.97
CA GLY A 187 -21.71 7.22 -10.30
C GLY A 187 -21.96 7.47 -11.80
N LYS A 188 -20.91 7.57 -12.62
CA LYS A 188 -21.09 7.70 -14.09
C LYS A 188 -21.33 6.33 -14.73
N SER A 189 -22.27 6.31 -15.66
CA SER A 189 -22.58 5.10 -16.42
C SER A 189 -21.53 4.79 -17.48
N ILE A 190 -21.45 3.51 -17.84
CA ILE A 190 -20.65 2.97 -18.94
C ILE A 190 -21.40 1.77 -19.51
N THR A 191 -21.33 1.55 -20.81
CA THR A 191 -21.92 0.37 -21.48
C THR A 191 -20.80 -0.50 -22.03
N LEU A 192 -20.78 -1.76 -21.61
CA LEU A 192 -19.87 -2.77 -22.16
C LEU A 192 -20.68 -3.69 -23.10
N LYS A 193 -20.19 -3.85 -24.33
CA LYS A 193 -20.67 -4.87 -25.24
C LYS A 193 -19.89 -6.15 -25.06
N ILE A 194 -20.56 -7.22 -24.68
CA ILE A 194 -19.98 -8.51 -24.32
C ILE A 194 -20.30 -9.56 -25.36
N ALA A 195 -19.28 -10.32 -25.77
CA ALA A 195 -19.46 -11.56 -26.52
C ALA A 195 -19.16 -12.76 -25.60
N ARG A 196 -20.11 -13.70 -25.51
CA ARG A 196 -20.03 -14.87 -24.64
C ARG A 196 -20.40 -16.15 -25.39
N GLY A 197 -19.52 -17.14 -25.41
CA GLY A 197 -19.84 -18.51 -25.84
C GLY A 197 -20.39 -18.65 -27.24
N GLY A 198 -20.00 -17.78 -28.19
CA GLY A 198 -20.51 -17.82 -29.58
C GLY A 198 -21.92 -17.22 -29.78
N ALA A 199 -22.56 -16.72 -28.73
CA ALA A 199 -23.83 -16.00 -28.82
C ALA A 199 -23.64 -14.61 -29.45
N SER A 200 -24.74 -14.02 -29.96
CA SER A 200 -24.72 -12.63 -30.43
C SER A 200 -24.28 -11.68 -29.31
N PRO A 201 -23.39 -10.71 -29.59
CA PRO A 201 -22.95 -9.75 -28.59
C PRO A 201 -24.12 -8.92 -28.03
N PHE A 202 -24.10 -8.66 -26.73
CA PHE A 202 -25.13 -7.92 -26.01
C PHE A 202 -24.54 -6.81 -25.16
N ASP A 203 -25.31 -5.76 -24.93
CA ASP A 203 -24.89 -4.61 -24.15
C ASP A 203 -25.24 -4.79 -22.67
N ILE A 204 -24.30 -4.44 -21.79
CA ILE A 204 -24.47 -4.41 -20.32
C ILE A 204 -24.23 -2.99 -19.86
N PRO A 205 -25.25 -2.24 -19.43
CA PRO A 205 -25.08 -0.96 -18.78
C PRO A 205 -24.61 -1.16 -17.35
N LEU A 206 -23.58 -0.41 -16.95
CA LEU A 206 -22.95 -0.46 -15.63
C LEU A 206 -22.80 0.95 -15.07
N THR A 207 -22.83 1.09 -13.76
CA THR A 207 -22.49 2.34 -13.08
C THR A 207 -21.16 2.15 -12.38
N ARG A 208 -20.20 3.06 -12.63
CA ARG A 208 -18.89 3.04 -11.95
C ARG A 208 -19.09 3.21 -10.45
N ALA A 209 -18.40 2.40 -9.67
CA ALA A 209 -18.43 2.42 -8.22
C ALA A 209 -17.01 2.39 -7.67
N GLN A 210 -16.87 2.62 -6.38
CA GLN A 210 -15.66 2.31 -5.64
C GLN A 210 -15.61 0.80 -5.44
N ILE A 211 -14.52 0.17 -5.87
CA ILE A 211 -14.33 -1.28 -5.86
C ILE A 211 -13.20 -1.61 -4.90
N GLU A 212 -13.48 -2.36 -3.86
CA GLU A 212 -12.46 -2.90 -2.98
C GLU A 212 -11.65 -3.98 -3.72
N VAL A 213 -10.32 -3.81 -3.71
CA VAL A 213 -9.39 -4.77 -4.31
C VAL A 213 -8.85 -5.67 -3.22
N SER A 214 -9.02 -6.99 -3.39
CA SER A 214 -8.49 -7.93 -2.41
C SER A 214 -6.96 -7.96 -2.46
N SER A 215 -6.32 -7.67 -1.35
CA SER A 215 -4.87 -7.82 -1.13
C SER A 215 -4.51 -9.12 -0.44
N VAL A 216 -5.51 -9.87 0.08
CA VAL A 216 -5.32 -11.13 0.80
C VAL A 216 -6.06 -12.26 0.09
N PHE A 217 -5.32 -13.30 -0.28
CA PHE A 217 -5.85 -14.55 -0.83
C PHE A 217 -5.51 -15.69 0.12
N SER A 218 -6.46 -16.57 0.37
CA SER A 218 -6.23 -17.70 1.26
C SER A 218 -6.77 -19.01 0.69
N ALA A 219 -6.09 -20.10 0.99
CA ALA A 219 -6.49 -21.46 0.61
C ALA A 219 -6.02 -22.47 1.63
N VAL A 220 -6.74 -23.58 1.77
CA VAL A 220 -6.27 -24.76 2.48
C VAL A 220 -5.48 -25.63 1.51
N LYS A 221 -4.28 -26.04 1.90
CA LYS A 221 -3.40 -26.94 1.16
C LYS A 221 -3.18 -28.23 1.99
N GLN A 222 -3.34 -29.39 1.37
CA GLN A 222 -3.05 -30.67 2.02
C GLN A 222 -1.64 -31.11 1.63
N GLU A 223 -0.71 -31.12 2.60
CA GLU A 223 0.70 -31.42 2.40
C GLU A 223 1.09 -32.67 3.21
N GLY A 224 0.75 -33.83 2.68
CA GLY A 224 0.83 -35.10 3.42
C GLY A 224 -0.13 -35.10 4.60
N ALA A 225 0.39 -35.30 5.81
CA ALA A 225 -0.40 -35.24 7.05
C ALA A 225 -0.67 -33.81 7.54
N LEU A 226 0.00 -32.77 6.96
CA LEU A 226 -0.10 -31.42 7.39
C LEU A 226 -1.19 -30.67 6.59
N LYS A 227 -2.15 -30.08 7.27
CA LYS A 227 -3.17 -29.22 6.67
C LYS A 227 -2.74 -27.75 6.80
N VAL A 228 -2.23 -27.16 5.73
CA VAL A 228 -1.61 -25.85 5.70
C VAL A 228 -2.63 -24.79 5.31
N GLY A 229 -2.78 -23.75 6.13
CA GLY A 229 -3.41 -22.50 5.75
C GLY A 229 -2.41 -21.63 4.97
N TYR A 230 -2.56 -21.59 3.66
CA TYR A 230 -1.77 -20.70 2.80
C TYR A 230 -2.47 -19.34 2.70
N ILE A 231 -1.74 -18.27 3.01
CA ILE A 231 -2.22 -16.90 2.85
C ILE A 231 -1.19 -16.14 2.01
N ARG A 232 -1.64 -15.52 0.91
CA ARG A 232 -0.85 -14.58 0.14
C ARG A 232 -1.30 -13.16 0.43
N LEU A 233 -0.37 -12.30 0.83
CA LEU A 233 -0.55 -10.88 1.04
C LEU A 233 0.22 -10.12 -0.05
N SER A 234 -0.50 -9.46 -0.98
CA SER A 234 0.10 -8.79 -2.15
C SER A 234 0.55 -7.36 -1.86
N GLU A 235 -0.11 -6.67 -0.92
CA GLU A 235 0.22 -5.30 -0.49
C GLU A 235 -0.44 -4.97 0.87
N PHE A 236 -0.02 -3.87 1.49
CA PHE A 236 -0.59 -3.39 2.75
C PHE A 236 -1.47 -2.15 2.48
N SER A 237 -2.72 -2.37 2.10
CA SER A 237 -3.74 -1.34 1.94
C SER A 237 -4.55 -1.15 3.24
N SER A 238 -5.50 -0.20 3.24
CA SER A 238 -6.35 0.06 4.40
C SER A 238 -7.28 -1.11 4.75
N HIS A 239 -7.60 -1.97 3.76
CA HIS A 239 -8.45 -3.16 3.94
C HIS A 239 -7.66 -4.44 4.25
N SER A 240 -6.33 -4.41 4.12
CA SER A 240 -5.50 -5.63 4.26
C SER A 240 -5.60 -6.27 5.65
N SER A 241 -5.74 -5.47 6.71
CA SER A 241 -5.86 -6.00 8.08
C SER A 241 -7.19 -6.71 8.29
N GLU A 242 -8.31 -6.16 7.82
CA GLU A 242 -9.62 -6.81 7.90
C GLU A 242 -9.67 -8.09 7.08
N GLN A 243 -9.16 -8.05 5.83
CA GLN A 243 -9.08 -9.22 4.96
C GLN A 243 -8.20 -10.31 5.57
N MET A 244 -7.06 -9.96 6.18
CA MET A 244 -6.18 -10.90 6.87
C MET A 244 -6.87 -11.55 8.07
N GLN A 245 -7.56 -10.75 8.88
CA GLN A 245 -8.32 -11.26 10.03
C GLN A 245 -9.38 -12.28 9.60
N LYS A 246 -10.12 -11.97 8.55
CA LYS A 246 -11.11 -12.87 7.95
C LYS A 246 -10.45 -14.16 7.48
N ALA A 247 -9.35 -14.07 6.72
CA ALA A 247 -8.63 -15.23 6.20
C ALA A 247 -8.14 -16.16 7.32
N ILE A 248 -7.54 -15.61 8.40
CA ILE A 248 -7.08 -16.40 9.54
C ILE A 248 -8.26 -17.09 10.24
N LYS A 249 -9.36 -16.36 10.51
CA LYS A 249 -10.55 -16.94 11.14
C LYS A 249 -11.19 -18.05 10.31
N ASP A 250 -11.25 -17.87 8.98
CA ASP A 250 -11.81 -18.85 8.05
C ASP A 250 -10.95 -20.14 7.98
N LEU A 251 -9.63 -19.98 7.96
CA LEU A 251 -8.69 -21.10 7.97
C LEU A 251 -8.70 -21.82 9.33
N ASN A 252 -8.79 -21.11 10.44
CA ASN A 252 -8.94 -21.71 11.77
C ASN A 252 -10.22 -22.56 11.86
N ARG A 253 -11.37 -22.07 11.32
CA ARG A 253 -12.60 -22.87 11.23
C ARG A 253 -12.45 -24.13 10.39
N GLN A 254 -11.60 -24.09 9.38
CA GLN A 254 -11.26 -25.26 8.58
C GLN A 254 -10.21 -26.16 9.22
N GLN A 255 -9.81 -25.89 10.47
CA GLN A 255 -8.90 -26.73 11.26
C GLN A 255 -7.54 -26.95 10.57
N VAL A 256 -6.93 -25.90 10.03
CA VAL A 256 -5.54 -25.97 9.57
C VAL A 256 -4.62 -26.22 10.76
N SER A 257 -3.48 -26.88 10.52
CA SER A 257 -2.50 -27.25 11.55
C SER A 257 -1.21 -26.41 11.49
N ALA A 258 -1.03 -25.62 10.43
CA ALA A 258 0.10 -24.71 10.28
C ALA A 258 -0.24 -23.62 9.26
N TYR A 259 0.57 -22.56 9.19
CA TYR A 259 0.41 -21.46 8.27
C TYR A 259 1.64 -21.22 7.39
N VAL A 260 1.40 -20.88 6.13
CA VAL A 260 2.38 -20.25 5.25
C VAL A 260 1.84 -18.88 4.85
N LEU A 261 2.54 -17.80 5.26
CA LEU A 261 2.26 -16.43 4.82
C LEU A 261 3.22 -16.08 3.69
N ASP A 262 2.69 -15.82 2.50
CA ASP A 262 3.46 -15.48 1.30
C ASP A 262 3.39 -13.98 1.04
N MET A 263 4.52 -13.30 1.21
CA MET A 263 4.72 -11.87 0.94
C MET A 263 5.69 -11.63 -0.21
N ARG A 264 5.98 -12.64 -1.03
CA ARG A 264 6.83 -12.48 -2.22
C ARG A 264 6.17 -11.53 -3.21
N GLY A 265 6.97 -10.62 -3.78
CA GLY A 265 6.48 -9.57 -4.68
C GLY A 265 5.69 -8.46 -4.00
N ASN A 266 5.58 -8.44 -2.67
CA ASN A 266 4.83 -7.43 -1.92
C ASN A 266 5.70 -6.18 -1.65
N PRO A 267 5.46 -5.03 -2.30
CA PRO A 267 6.30 -3.83 -2.17
C PRO A 267 6.10 -3.08 -0.84
N GLY A 268 5.20 -3.57 0.02
CA GLY A 268 4.81 -2.91 1.26
C GLY A 268 3.48 -2.19 1.16
N GLY A 269 3.38 -1.02 1.74
CA GLY A 269 2.18 -0.19 1.84
C GLY A 269 2.10 0.52 3.18
N LEU A 270 0.92 0.54 3.80
CA LEU A 270 0.66 1.25 5.04
C LEU A 270 1.36 0.61 6.24
N LEU A 271 2.15 1.41 6.97
CA LEU A 271 2.77 1.02 8.22
C LEU A 271 1.72 0.50 9.23
N GLN A 272 0.63 1.23 9.37
CA GLN A 272 -0.44 0.86 10.32
C GLN A 272 -1.01 -0.53 10.00
N SER A 273 -1.28 -0.84 8.73
CA SER A 273 -1.77 -2.17 8.34
C SER A 273 -0.78 -3.28 8.67
N SER A 274 0.54 -3.03 8.52
CA SER A 274 1.55 -4.04 8.89
C SER A 274 1.60 -4.29 10.40
N VAL A 275 1.43 -3.24 11.20
CA VAL A 275 1.37 -3.35 12.68
C VAL A 275 0.11 -4.10 13.12
N GLU A 276 -1.04 -3.80 12.53
CA GLU A 276 -2.30 -4.49 12.82
C GLU A 276 -2.23 -5.97 12.45
N ILE A 277 -1.69 -6.29 11.27
CA ILE A 277 -1.49 -7.67 10.84
C ILE A 277 -0.49 -8.40 11.77
N ALA A 278 0.61 -7.74 12.18
CA ALA A 278 1.56 -8.34 13.11
C ALA A 278 0.90 -8.71 14.45
N ARG A 279 -0.03 -7.87 14.96
CA ARG A 279 -0.81 -8.12 16.18
C ARG A 279 -1.72 -9.34 16.10
N MET A 280 -2.12 -9.76 14.91
CA MET A 280 -2.91 -10.98 14.72
C MET A 280 -2.09 -12.27 14.92
N TRP A 281 -0.76 -12.16 14.87
CA TRP A 281 0.18 -13.27 15.00
C TRP A 281 1.01 -13.23 16.30
N LEU A 282 1.07 -12.07 16.97
CA LEU A 282 1.91 -11.83 18.15
C LEU A 282 1.05 -11.37 19.34
N ASP A 283 1.19 -12.04 20.47
CA ASP A 283 0.53 -11.63 21.73
C ASP A 283 1.33 -10.55 22.47
N ASN A 284 2.63 -10.52 22.32
CA ASN A 284 3.53 -9.61 22.99
C ASN A 284 4.77 -9.32 22.15
N GLY A 285 5.62 -8.43 22.64
CA GLY A 285 6.87 -8.04 22.00
C GLY A 285 6.73 -6.75 21.17
N THR A 286 7.86 -6.25 20.73
CA THR A 286 7.97 -5.12 19.81
C THR A 286 7.71 -5.59 18.38
N ILE A 287 7.04 -4.78 17.58
CA ILE A 287 6.80 -5.02 16.15
C ILE A 287 7.82 -4.26 15.33
N VAL A 288 7.94 -2.96 15.57
CA VAL A 288 8.88 -2.07 14.88
C VAL A 288 9.18 -0.87 15.76
N LYS A 289 10.40 -0.33 15.66
CA LYS A 289 10.82 0.92 16.28
C LYS A 289 11.04 1.96 15.20
N THR A 290 10.55 3.17 15.40
CA THR A 290 10.78 4.28 14.46
C THR A 290 11.55 5.41 15.15
N VAL A 291 12.43 6.06 14.41
CA VAL A 291 13.25 7.18 14.89
C VAL A 291 13.13 8.33 13.92
N ASP A 292 12.60 9.46 14.38
CA ASP A 292 12.51 10.70 13.61
C ASP A 292 13.79 11.55 13.72
N ARG A 293 13.85 12.70 13.01
CA ARG A 293 15.02 13.60 13.04
C ARG A 293 15.30 14.25 14.39
N LYS A 294 14.33 14.24 15.32
CA LYS A 294 14.49 14.80 16.67
C LYS A 294 14.93 13.75 17.67
N GLY A 295 15.16 12.50 17.21
CA GLY A 295 15.46 11.37 18.07
C GLY A 295 14.23 10.85 18.82
N GLY A 296 13.03 11.29 18.44
CA GLY A 296 11.77 10.74 18.93
C GLY A 296 11.64 9.28 18.52
N ASN A 297 11.50 8.39 19.51
CA ASN A 297 11.32 6.96 19.28
C ASN A 297 9.84 6.61 19.49
N GLU A 298 9.25 5.95 18.51
CA GLU A 298 7.94 5.34 18.67
C GLU A 298 8.09 3.82 18.53
N ASP A 299 7.72 3.09 19.58
CA ASP A 299 7.75 1.64 19.61
C ASP A 299 6.33 1.10 19.37
N PHE A 300 6.10 0.52 18.23
CA PHE A 300 4.88 -0.23 17.96
C PHE A 300 5.00 -1.62 18.59
N ARG A 301 4.06 -1.97 19.44
CA ARG A 301 4.07 -3.23 20.18
C ARG A 301 2.86 -4.09 19.87
N ALA A 302 3.04 -5.38 20.03
CA ALA A 302 1.94 -6.32 20.08
C ALA A 302 1.12 -6.06 21.36
N VAL A 303 -0.20 -6.22 21.21
CA VAL A 303 -1.16 -6.22 22.30
C VAL A 303 -1.80 -7.61 22.33
N GLN A 304 -2.08 -8.14 23.49
CA GLN A 304 -2.66 -9.48 23.63
C GLN A 304 -3.85 -9.66 22.69
N GLY A 305 -3.92 -10.77 21.96
CA GLY A 305 -5.02 -11.05 21.03
C GLY A 305 -4.62 -11.71 19.71
N ALA A 306 -3.49 -12.42 19.68
CA ALA A 306 -3.11 -13.23 18.51
C ALA A 306 -4.23 -14.24 18.17
N LEU A 307 -4.57 -14.32 16.89
CA LEU A 307 -5.68 -15.16 16.42
C LEU A 307 -5.32 -16.65 16.34
N THR A 308 -4.02 -16.97 16.38
CA THR A 308 -3.51 -18.35 16.34
C THR A 308 -2.07 -18.44 16.83
N GLN A 309 -1.74 -19.57 17.46
CA GLN A 309 -0.37 -19.94 17.86
C GLN A 309 0.18 -21.10 17.03
N LEU A 310 -0.54 -21.54 16.01
CA LEU A 310 -0.09 -22.64 15.15
C LEU A 310 1.27 -22.34 14.49
N PRO A 311 2.10 -23.34 14.21
CA PRO A 311 3.37 -23.17 13.51
C PRO A 311 3.22 -22.35 12.23
N MET A 312 4.20 -21.50 11.95
CA MET A 312 4.14 -20.55 10.83
C MET A 312 5.49 -20.44 10.13
N ALA A 313 5.45 -20.37 8.80
CA ALA A 313 6.55 -19.97 7.95
C ALA A 313 6.13 -18.76 7.09
N VAL A 314 7.09 -17.89 6.76
CA VAL A 314 6.86 -16.69 5.94
C VAL A 314 7.74 -16.75 4.71
N LEU A 315 7.13 -16.60 3.53
CA LEU A 315 7.83 -16.54 2.25
C LEU A 315 8.14 -15.09 1.88
N VAL A 316 9.39 -14.82 1.54
CA VAL A 316 9.87 -13.49 1.12
C VAL A 316 10.82 -13.60 -0.07
N ASP A 317 10.95 -12.48 -0.82
CA ASP A 317 11.89 -12.34 -1.94
C ASP A 317 12.48 -10.93 -2.00
N GLY A 318 13.31 -10.64 -3.01
CA GLY A 318 13.92 -9.33 -3.23
C GLY A 318 12.94 -8.19 -3.52
N ASN A 319 11.68 -8.48 -3.79
CA ASN A 319 10.61 -7.51 -3.98
C ASN A 319 9.75 -7.31 -2.71
N SER A 320 9.96 -8.13 -1.67
CA SER A 320 9.37 -7.90 -0.35
C SER A 320 10.02 -6.70 0.30
N ALA A 321 9.30 -5.58 0.42
CA ALA A 321 9.88 -4.29 0.83
C ALA A 321 9.04 -3.56 1.90
N SER A 322 9.68 -2.65 2.65
CA SER A 322 9.01 -1.69 3.56
C SER A 322 8.10 -2.40 4.59
N ALA A 323 6.76 -2.22 4.53
CA ALA A 323 5.80 -2.85 5.44
C ALA A 323 5.92 -4.39 5.48
N SER A 324 6.31 -5.02 4.36
CA SER A 324 6.61 -6.47 4.31
C SER A 324 7.83 -6.81 5.17
N GLU A 325 8.83 -5.93 5.18
CA GLU A 325 10.05 -6.12 5.97
C GLU A 325 9.78 -5.88 7.45
N ILE A 326 8.88 -4.94 7.77
CA ILE A 326 8.40 -4.73 9.15
C ILE A 326 7.73 -6.01 9.67
N LEU A 327 6.77 -6.56 8.92
CA LEU A 327 6.07 -7.78 9.33
C LEU A 327 7.02 -8.98 9.40
N ALA A 328 7.88 -9.19 8.40
CA ALA A 328 8.85 -10.29 8.40
C ALA A 328 9.84 -10.16 9.56
N GLY A 329 10.39 -8.96 9.80
CA GLY A 329 11.31 -8.69 10.91
C GLY A 329 10.64 -8.88 12.27
N ALA A 330 9.40 -8.42 12.42
CA ALA A 330 8.62 -8.63 13.65
C ALA A 330 8.42 -10.11 13.95
N LEU A 331 7.97 -10.89 12.97
CA LEU A 331 7.73 -12.32 13.15
C LEU A 331 9.00 -13.12 13.39
N LYS A 332 10.11 -12.73 12.74
CA LYS A 332 11.44 -13.33 12.94
C LYS A 332 11.98 -13.06 14.33
N ASP A 333 12.11 -11.78 14.70
CA ASP A 333 12.78 -11.36 15.91
C ASP A 333 12.03 -11.80 17.18
N ASN A 334 10.70 -11.90 17.13
CA ASN A 334 9.87 -12.50 18.16
C ASN A 334 9.81 -14.04 18.08
N ARG A 335 10.57 -14.69 17.19
CA ARG A 335 10.63 -16.14 17.00
C ARG A 335 9.27 -16.78 16.70
N ARG A 336 8.34 -15.99 16.15
CA ARG A 336 6.99 -16.44 15.83
C ARG A 336 6.96 -17.30 14.57
N ALA A 337 7.77 -16.96 13.58
CA ALA A 337 7.84 -17.64 12.30
C ALA A 337 9.29 -17.86 11.86
N GLN A 338 9.52 -18.80 10.96
CA GLN A 338 10.74 -18.89 10.17
C GLN A 338 10.55 -18.19 8.83
N ILE A 339 11.51 -17.37 8.47
CA ILE A 339 11.51 -16.65 7.21
C ILE A 339 12.24 -17.51 6.18
N VAL A 340 11.57 -17.80 5.07
CA VAL A 340 12.04 -18.69 3.99
C VAL A 340 12.05 -17.93 2.66
N GLY A 341 13.08 -18.08 1.86
CA GLY A 341 13.16 -17.47 0.54
C GLY A 341 14.45 -16.72 0.29
N ALA A 342 14.39 -15.57 -0.35
CA ALA A 342 15.55 -14.73 -0.65
C ALA A 342 15.62 -13.50 0.25
N GLN A 343 16.78 -12.82 0.25
CA GLN A 343 16.99 -11.54 0.91
C GLN A 343 15.93 -10.52 0.48
N THR A 344 15.35 -9.77 1.42
CA THR A 344 14.37 -8.72 1.10
C THR A 344 15.02 -7.44 0.58
N PHE A 345 14.24 -6.48 0.18
CA PHE A 345 14.68 -5.29 -0.55
C PHE A 345 15.62 -4.35 0.23
N GLY A 346 15.36 -4.10 1.51
CA GLY A 346 16.18 -3.20 2.34
C GLY A 346 15.70 -1.75 2.35
N LYS A 347 14.38 -1.50 2.46
CA LYS A 347 13.83 -0.16 2.63
C LYS A 347 13.42 0.07 4.09
N ALA A 348 14.28 0.75 4.86
CA ALA A 348 14.09 1.04 6.29
C ALA A 348 13.60 2.48 6.56
N LEU A 349 12.76 3.02 5.69
CA LEU A 349 12.30 4.42 5.73
C LEU A 349 10.78 4.51 5.78
N VAL A 350 10.28 5.41 6.64
CA VAL A 350 8.86 5.78 6.73
C VAL A 350 8.61 7.06 5.96
N GLN A 351 7.59 7.07 5.09
CA GLN A 351 7.14 8.26 4.39
C GLN A 351 5.81 8.75 4.95
N SER A 352 5.70 10.06 5.16
CA SER A 352 4.44 10.77 5.29
C SER A 352 3.97 11.21 3.90
N VAL A 353 2.67 11.13 3.65
CA VAL A 353 2.07 11.50 2.37
C VAL A 353 1.13 12.69 2.58
N HIS A 354 1.32 13.74 1.79
CA HIS A 354 0.59 15.00 1.89
C HIS A 354 -0.09 15.33 0.57
N SER A 355 -1.34 15.77 0.62
CA SER A 355 -2.01 16.43 -0.51
C SER A 355 -1.58 17.88 -0.59
N LEU A 356 -1.38 18.40 -1.79
CA LEU A 356 -1.15 19.82 -2.05
C LEU A 356 -2.42 20.48 -2.56
N SER A 357 -2.44 21.81 -2.49
CA SER A 357 -3.62 22.63 -2.77
C SER A 357 -4.18 22.50 -4.19
N ASP A 358 -3.37 22.05 -5.15
CA ASP A 358 -3.77 21.86 -6.56
C ASP A 358 -4.15 20.40 -6.91
N GLY A 359 -4.25 19.52 -5.93
CA GLY A 359 -4.54 18.10 -6.10
C GLY A 359 -3.31 17.22 -6.40
N SER A 360 -2.12 17.83 -6.52
CA SER A 360 -0.85 17.09 -6.51
C SER A 360 -0.51 16.61 -5.10
N GLY A 361 0.57 15.84 -4.93
CA GLY A 361 0.95 15.32 -3.62
C GLY A 361 2.44 15.19 -3.43
N MET A 362 2.82 14.97 -2.18
CA MET A 362 4.21 14.71 -1.79
C MET A 362 4.29 13.50 -0.87
N ALA A 363 5.29 12.66 -1.11
CA ALA A 363 5.80 11.73 -0.10
C ALA A 363 7.11 12.29 0.45
N VAL A 364 7.25 12.33 1.77
CA VAL A 364 8.44 12.84 2.46
C VAL A 364 8.92 11.79 3.46
N THR A 365 10.20 11.45 3.42
CA THR A 365 10.81 10.56 4.42
C THR A 365 10.89 11.27 5.77
N VAL A 366 10.21 10.73 6.78
CA VAL A 366 10.05 11.35 8.09
C VAL A 366 10.76 10.60 9.22
N ALA A 367 11.03 9.31 9.04
CA ALA A 367 11.69 8.49 10.05
C ALA A 367 12.45 7.32 9.43
N HIS A 368 13.41 6.79 10.17
CA HIS A 368 13.98 5.45 9.99
C HIS A 368 13.22 4.45 10.84
N TYR A 369 13.16 3.19 10.39
CA TYR A 369 12.66 2.12 11.25
C TYR A 369 13.68 1.00 11.43
N TYR A 370 13.57 0.32 12.55
CA TYR A 370 14.43 -0.77 12.99
C TYR A 370 13.57 -1.97 13.35
N THR A 371 14.11 -3.16 13.16
CA THR A 371 13.44 -4.39 13.62
C THR A 371 13.34 -4.40 15.15
N PRO A 372 12.56 -5.28 15.77
CA PRO A 372 12.45 -5.38 17.24
C PRO A 372 13.80 -5.45 17.95
N ASN A 373 14.75 -6.18 17.40
CA ASN A 373 16.10 -6.32 17.95
C ASN A 373 17.01 -5.11 17.68
N GLY A 374 16.50 -4.05 17.05
CA GLY A 374 17.28 -2.85 16.73
C GLY A 374 18.14 -2.98 15.48
N THR A 375 17.91 -3.98 14.65
CA THR A 375 18.66 -4.16 13.40
C THR A 375 18.24 -3.13 12.38
N ASP A 376 19.20 -2.37 11.83
CA ASP A 376 19.00 -1.54 10.66
C ASP A 376 19.04 -2.43 9.40
N ILE A 377 17.90 -2.51 8.73
CA ILE A 377 17.76 -3.26 7.48
C ILE A 377 17.92 -2.38 6.23
N GLY A 378 18.25 -1.10 6.40
CA GLY A 378 18.49 -0.18 5.29
C GLY A 378 19.57 -0.73 4.34
N HIS A 379 19.23 -0.81 3.04
CA HIS A 379 20.06 -1.38 1.97
C HIS A 379 20.49 -2.85 2.16
N LYS A 380 20.06 -3.50 3.26
CA LYS A 380 20.43 -4.89 3.57
C LYS A 380 19.23 -5.84 3.49
N GLY A 381 18.06 -5.36 3.90
CA GLY A 381 16.85 -6.17 4.01
C GLY A 381 16.87 -7.16 5.18
N VAL A 382 15.78 -7.90 5.29
CA VAL A 382 15.64 -9.01 6.24
C VAL A 382 16.26 -10.26 5.63
N THR A 383 17.24 -10.83 6.31
CA THR A 383 17.88 -12.09 5.89
C THR A 383 16.96 -13.26 6.26
N PRO A 384 16.59 -14.14 5.32
CA PRO A 384 15.79 -15.32 5.63
C PRO A 384 16.53 -16.29 6.55
N ASP A 385 15.80 -17.03 7.39
CA ASP A 385 16.34 -18.10 8.22
C ASP A 385 16.70 -19.33 7.38
N VAL A 386 15.94 -19.53 6.31
CA VAL A 386 16.13 -20.62 5.33
C VAL A 386 16.23 -20.01 3.95
N LYS A 387 17.44 -19.85 3.46
CA LYS A 387 17.69 -19.27 2.14
C LYS A 387 17.31 -20.27 1.04
N VAL A 388 16.51 -19.81 0.08
CA VAL A 388 16.10 -20.54 -1.13
C VAL A 388 16.06 -19.57 -2.29
N ASP A 389 17.15 -19.49 -3.03
CA ASP A 389 17.24 -18.70 -4.26
C ASP A 389 16.62 -19.48 -5.41
N LEU A 390 15.74 -18.85 -6.16
CA LEU A 390 15.17 -19.41 -7.38
C LEU A 390 16.12 -19.15 -8.56
N ASN A 391 16.28 -20.13 -9.42
CA ASN A 391 16.97 -19.91 -10.69
C ASN A 391 16.09 -19.08 -11.66
N PHE A 392 16.67 -18.64 -12.77
CA PHE A 392 15.97 -17.78 -13.75
C PHE A 392 14.69 -18.43 -14.30
N MET A 393 14.70 -19.73 -14.58
CA MET A 393 13.55 -20.44 -15.14
C MET A 393 12.42 -20.57 -14.11
N GLU A 394 12.76 -20.86 -12.85
CA GLU A 394 11.79 -20.93 -11.74
C GLU A 394 11.16 -19.56 -11.49
N GLN A 395 11.96 -18.50 -11.46
CA GLN A 395 11.44 -17.12 -11.31
C GLN A 395 10.48 -16.77 -12.45
N ARG A 396 10.87 -17.05 -13.69
CA ARG A 396 10.05 -16.80 -14.87
C ARG A 396 8.75 -17.59 -14.84
N ASN A 397 8.82 -18.87 -14.54
CA ASN A 397 7.63 -19.74 -14.48
C ASN A 397 6.61 -19.23 -13.45
N LEU A 398 7.06 -18.83 -12.26
CA LEU A 398 6.19 -18.26 -11.23
C LEU A 398 5.64 -16.89 -11.60
N ALA A 399 6.41 -16.08 -12.34
CA ALA A 399 5.95 -14.77 -12.85
C ALA A 399 4.92 -14.92 -13.97
N ASP A 400 5.18 -15.82 -14.94
CA ASP A 400 4.29 -16.08 -16.09
C ASP A 400 3.01 -16.82 -15.69
N SER A 401 3.05 -17.58 -14.57
CA SER A 401 1.94 -18.38 -14.08
C SER A 401 1.78 -18.24 -12.56
N PRO A 402 1.17 -17.14 -12.07
CA PRO A 402 0.99 -16.90 -10.64
C PRO A 402 0.21 -18.01 -9.89
N ALA A 403 -0.58 -18.81 -10.61
CA ALA A 403 -1.27 -19.98 -10.05
C ALA A 403 -0.31 -21.07 -9.52
N LEU A 404 0.95 -21.06 -9.96
CA LEU A 404 1.98 -21.98 -9.45
C LEU A 404 2.47 -21.60 -8.05
N MET A 405 2.28 -20.34 -7.62
CA MET A 405 2.68 -19.92 -6.28
C MET A 405 1.90 -20.69 -5.21
N GLY A 406 2.63 -21.22 -4.22
CA GLY A 406 2.04 -22.08 -3.20
C GLY A 406 1.59 -23.45 -3.71
N SER A 407 2.12 -23.96 -4.83
CA SER A 407 1.86 -25.28 -5.36
C SER A 407 3.08 -26.22 -5.19
N ALA A 408 2.91 -27.48 -5.56
CA ALA A 408 4.02 -28.46 -5.61
C ALA A 408 5.12 -28.12 -6.64
N GLN A 409 4.91 -27.11 -7.49
CA GLN A 409 5.90 -26.62 -8.46
C GLN A 409 6.63 -25.36 -7.97
N ASP A 410 6.38 -24.95 -6.73
CA ASP A 410 7.00 -23.79 -6.08
C ASP A 410 8.07 -24.25 -5.08
N PRO A 411 9.38 -24.16 -5.42
CA PRO A 411 10.44 -24.67 -4.55
C PRO A 411 10.50 -23.98 -3.18
N GLN A 412 10.21 -22.68 -3.13
CA GLN A 412 10.23 -21.93 -1.87
C GLN A 412 9.06 -22.35 -0.97
N TYR A 413 7.88 -22.55 -1.56
CA TYR A 413 6.72 -23.07 -0.82
C TYR A 413 6.98 -24.48 -0.27
N LEU A 414 7.50 -25.40 -1.10
CA LEU A 414 7.85 -26.75 -0.64
C LEU A 414 8.85 -26.71 0.51
N ARG A 415 9.82 -25.78 0.46
CA ARG A 415 10.79 -25.62 1.55
C ARG A 415 10.13 -25.11 2.82
N ALA A 416 9.19 -24.16 2.73
CA ALA A 416 8.42 -23.70 3.87
C ALA A 416 7.59 -24.81 4.51
N VAL A 417 6.95 -25.65 3.69
CA VAL A 417 6.22 -26.85 4.17
C VAL A 417 7.17 -27.80 4.89
N GLY A 418 8.36 -28.09 4.35
CA GLY A 418 9.37 -28.94 4.99
C GLY A 418 9.81 -28.41 6.36
N VAL A 419 9.95 -27.10 6.50
CA VAL A 419 10.24 -26.43 7.79
C VAL A 419 9.12 -26.69 8.80
N LEU A 420 7.85 -26.59 8.38
CA LEU A 420 6.69 -26.81 9.24
C LEU A 420 6.56 -28.27 9.67
N GLN A 421 6.82 -29.22 8.75
CA GLN A 421 6.81 -30.64 9.04
C GLN A 421 7.87 -31.05 10.08
N ASN A 422 9.07 -30.49 9.97
CA ASN A 422 10.14 -30.74 10.95
C ASN A 422 9.76 -30.23 12.35
N ARG A 423 9.11 -29.06 12.46
CA ARG A 423 8.60 -28.54 13.75
C ARG A 423 7.49 -29.41 14.33
N ALA A 424 6.58 -29.92 13.51
CA ALA A 424 5.52 -30.81 13.96
C ALA A 424 6.07 -32.14 14.49
N ASN A 425 7.15 -32.65 13.89
CA ASN A 425 7.80 -33.90 14.31
C ASN A 425 8.66 -33.71 15.56
N SER A 426 9.34 -32.59 15.74
CA SER A 426 10.16 -32.31 16.93
C SER A 426 9.33 -32.03 18.20
N GLY A 427 8.06 -31.72 18.07
CA GLY A 427 7.11 -31.59 19.19
C GLY A 427 6.43 -32.88 19.63
N LYS A 428 6.63 -34.00 18.94
CA LYS A 428 6.15 -35.33 19.38
C LYS A 428 7.14 -35.92 20.38
N PRO A 429 6.71 -36.37 21.60
CA PRO A 429 7.59 -37.12 22.48
C PRO A 429 8.08 -38.36 21.74
N SER A 430 9.39 -38.60 21.75
CA SER A 430 9.97 -39.85 21.26
C SER A 430 9.25 -41.03 21.91
N ALA A 431 8.62 -41.86 21.11
CA ALA A 431 8.11 -43.14 21.60
C ALA A 431 9.30 -43.92 22.16
N VAL A 432 9.39 -44.01 23.49
CA VAL A 432 10.37 -44.85 24.16
C VAL A 432 10.02 -46.27 23.76
N SER A 433 10.85 -46.89 22.93
CA SER A 433 10.82 -48.29 22.63
C SER A 433 11.03 -49.06 23.94
N SER A 434 9.96 -49.55 24.53
CA SER A 434 10.05 -50.52 25.63
C SER A 434 10.36 -51.89 25.00
N ASN A 435 11.64 -52.16 24.78
CA ASN A 435 12.09 -53.55 24.67
C ASN A 435 12.10 -54.16 26.07
N ARG A 436 11.19 -55.05 26.33
CA ARG A 436 11.29 -56.11 27.33
C ARG A 436 11.41 -57.44 26.60
#